data_dc56a4e96e7b853ce639d99a6325f2d6
#
_entry.id   dc56a4e96e7b853ce639d99a6325f2d6
#
_cell.length_a   1.000
_cell.length_b   1.000
_cell.length_c   1.000
_cell.angle_alpha   90.00
_cell.angle_beta   90.00
_cell.angle_gamma   90.00
#
_symmetry.space_group_name_H-M   'P 1'
#
loop_
_entity.id
_entity.type
_entity.pdbx_description
1 polymer ?
#
loop_
_entity_poly.entity_id
_entity_poly.type
_entity_poly.pdbx_seq_one_letter_code
_entity_poly.pdbx_strand_id
1 'polypeptide(L)'
;LELIAARVLSPYVGSSNVVWTSIIGIILVSMSLGYWLGGKNADKGANLNQLSNILLYAALATSAIPLLETCVVKILAGIIPNLIVSAILCAIIVFSIPSFILAMISPYAVKIKSKEETEIGSLSGKISSLSTIGSIVGTFFMGFVLIPNIGVSNINISVTIILVVMSIIARENKETKEIWKNIFVICIMMMLLIIGKIVFKINNPDILLDTDSQYSRIWVKQIETQKATYKTLQVDRGLESYIDTETGEMGAKYLRYYDLFEYFNKDAKSTLLIGGAAYTYPI
;
A
#
# COMPACT_ATOMS: atom_id res chain seq x y z
N LEU A 1 -3.72 0.93 -6.71
CA LEU A 1 -2.72 0.00 -6.18
C LEU A 1 -1.31 0.61 -6.09
N GLU A 2 -0.83 1.33 -7.11
CA GLU A 2 0.52 1.94 -7.13
C GLU A 2 0.79 2.80 -5.89
N LEU A 3 -0.15 3.69 -5.54
CA LEU A 3 -0.01 4.55 -4.35
C LEU A 3 -0.02 3.74 -3.04
N ILE A 4 -0.83 2.68 -2.96
CA ILE A 4 -0.81 1.74 -1.83
C ILE A 4 0.56 1.04 -1.76
N ALA A 5 1.06 0.56 -2.91
CA ALA A 5 2.31 -0.18 -2.98
C ALA A 5 3.49 0.66 -2.48
N ALA A 6 3.58 1.91 -2.91
CA ALA A 6 4.61 2.83 -2.46
C ALA A 6 4.58 3.02 -0.93
N ARG A 7 3.39 3.17 -0.36
CA ARG A 7 3.23 3.37 1.10
C ARG A 7 3.48 2.12 1.93
N VAL A 8 3.04 0.96 1.44
CA VAL A 8 3.28 -0.34 2.09
C VAL A 8 4.76 -0.67 2.13
N LEU A 9 5.50 -0.36 1.06
CA LEU A 9 6.92 -0.70 0.96
C LEU A 9 7.85 0.35 1.59
N SER A 10 7.42 1.62 1.70
CA SER A 10 8.29 2.73 2.15
C SER A 10 8.96 2.52 3.51
N PRO A 11 8.34 1.93 4.55
CA PRO A 11 9.00 1.71 5.83
C PRO A 11 10.15 0.70 5.78
N TYR A 12 10.17 -0.16 4.77
CA TYR A 12 11.15 -1.25 4.64
C TYR A 12 12.24 -0.95 3.61
N VAL A 13 11.85 -0.40 2.45
CA VAL A 13 12.78 -0.14 1.33
C VAL A 13 12.95 1.35 1.03
N GLY A 14 12.28 2.23 1.76
CA GLY A 14 12.33 3.68 1.58
C GLY A 14 11.45 4.17 0.43
N SER A 15 11.50 5.50 0.20
CA SER A 15 10.67 6.23 -0.79
C SER A 15 11.49 6.87 -1.91
N SER A 16 12.66 6.30 -2.24
CA SER A 16 13.53 6.82 -3.30
C SER A 16 12.93 6.63 -4.70
N ASN A 17 13.41 7.43 -5.68
CA ASN A 17 13.00 7.28 -7.08
C ASN A 17 13.22 5.86 -7.62
N VAL A 18 14.26 5.18 -7.17
CA VAL A 18 14.56 3.79 -7.57
C VAL A 18 13.47 2.84 -7.11
N VAL A 19 13.00 2.99 -5.87
CA VAL A 19 11.91 2.19 -5.31
C VAL A 19 10.62 2.45 -6.08
N TRP A 20 10.28 3.72 -6.33
CA TRP A 20 9.12 4.11 -7.13
C TRP A 20 9.16 3.51 -8.54
N THR A 21 10.30 3.63 -9.23
CA THR A 21 10.48 3.06 -10.58
C THR A 21 10.30 1.54 -10.57
N SER A 22 10.84 0.86 -9.55
CA SER A 22 10.69 -0.59 -9.40
C SER A 22 9.22 -1.00 -9.23
N ILE A 23 8.50 -0.32 -8.35
CA ILE A 23 7.07 -0.59 -8.09
C ILE A 23 6.24 -0.38 -9.36
N ILE A 24 6.38 0.78 -10.00
CA ILE A 24 5.62 1.14 -11.21
C ILE A 24 5.93 0.14 -12.32
N GLY A 25 7.22 -0.18 -12.55
CA GLY A 25 7.65 -1.12 -13.58
C GLY A 25 7.02 -2.51 -13.41
N ILE A 26 7.05 -3.06 -12.19
CA ILE A 26 6.47 -4.38 -11.89
C ILE A 26 4.96 -4.38 -12.05
N ILE A 27 4.28 -3.33 -11.60
CA ILE A 27 2.83 -3.21 -11.73
C ILE A 27 2.44 -3.14 -13.22
N LEU A 28 3.14 -2.33 -14.02
CA LEU A 28 2.88 -2.20 -15.47
C LEU A 28 3.11 -3.52 -16.22
N VAL A 29 4.20 -4.26 -15.90
CA VAL A 29 4.44 -5.59 -16.48
C VAL A 29 3.30 -6.54 -16.11
N SER A 30 2.90 -6.56 -14.84
CA SER A 30 1.80 -7.41 -14.36
C SER A 30 0.48 -7.07 -15.04
N MET A 31 0.18 -5.77 -15.20
CA MET A 31 -1.02 -5.30 -15.91
C MET A 31 -0.98 -5.66 -17.39
N SER A 32 0.18 -5.54 -18.04
CA SER A 32 0.33 -5.93 -19.46
C SER A 32 0.01 -7.41 -19.68
N LEU A 33 0.53 -8.28 -18.80
CA LEU A 33 0.21 -9.71 -18.83
C LEU A 33 -1.27 -9.97 -18.53
N GLY A 34 -1.86 -9.21 -17.59
CA GLY A 34 -3.29 -9.27 -17.27
C GLY A 34 -4.19 -8.89 -18.44
N TYR A 35 -3.87 -7.82 -19.17
CA TYR A 35 -4.57 -7.43 -20.40
C TYR A 35 -4.47 -8.51 -21.47
N TRP A 36 -3.27 -9.02 -21.72
CA TRP A 36 -3.04 -10.04 -22.75
C TRP A 36 -3.81 -11.34 -22.45
N LEU A 37 -3.61 -11.92 -21.26
CA LEU A 37 -4.26 -13.16 -20.88
C LEU A 37 -5.77 -12.98 -20.64
N GLY A 38 -6.16 -11.82 -20.09
CA GLY A 38 -7.55 -11.43 -19.91
C GLY A 38 -8.30 -11.36 -21.26
N GLY A 39 -7.69 -10.72 -22.28
CA GLY A 39 -8.23 -10.66 -23.62
C GLY A 39 -8.38 -12.04 -24.25
N LYS A 40 -7.33 -12.85 -24.23
CA LYS A 40 -7.34 -14.23 -24.74
C LYS A 40 -8.41 -15.11 -24.06
N ASN A 41 -8.64 -14.92 -22.78
CA ASN A 41 -9.66 -15.68 -22.05
C ASN A 41 -11.07 -15.13 -22.31
N ALA A 42 -11.22 -13.81 -22.43
CA ALA A 42 -12.50 -13.18 -22.75
C ALA A 42 -13.03 -13.60 -24.12
N ASP A 43 -12.14 -13.85 -25.09
CA ASP A 43 -12.52 -14.32 -26.44
C ASP A 43 -13.16 -15.71 -26.43
N LYS A 44 -12.90 -16.54 -25.43
CA LYS A 44 -13.51 -17.86 -25.27
C LYS A 44 -14.97 -17.81 -24.81
N GLY A 45 -15.53 -16.63 -24.55
CA GLY A 45 -16.93 -16.46 -24.17
C GLY A 45 -17.13 -15.71 -22.87
N ALA A 46 -16.70 -14.44 -22.82
CA ALA A 46 -16.88 -13.59 -21.64
C ALA A 46 -18.35 -13.43 -21.27
N ASN A 47 -18.64 -13.47 -19.97
CA ASN A 47 -19.95 -13.20 -19.38
C ASN A 47 -19.81 -12.50 -18.00
N LEU A 48 -20.92 -11.96 -17.51
CA LEU A 48 -20.94 -11.20 -16.25
C LEU A 48 -20.58 -12.06 -15.03
N ASN A 49 -20.88 -13.35 -15.03
CA ASN A 49 -20.49 -14.26 -13.95
C ASN A 49 -18.97 -14.47 -13.87
N GLN A 50 -18.31 -14.55 -15.04
CA GLN A 50 -16.83 -14.61 -15.08
C GLN A 50 -16.20 -13.30 -14.62
N LEU A 51 -16.74 -12.16 -15.04
CA LEU A 51 -16.31 -10.83 -14.57
C LEU A 51 -16.47 -10.70 -13.05
N SER A 52 -17.60 -11.15 -12.51
CA SER A 52 -17.83 -11.25 -11.06
C SER A 52 -16.75 -12.07 -10.34
N ASN A 53 -16.38 -13.22 -10.90
CA ASN A 53 -15.32 -14.05 -10.31
C ASN A 53 -13.95 -13.36 -10.36
N ILE A 54 -13.61 -12.66 -11.45
CA ILE A 54 -12.36 -11.89 -11.56
C ILE A 54 -12.31 -10.80 -10.48
N LEU A 55 -13.40 -10.04 -10.28
CA LEU A 55 -13.52 -9.05 -9.23
C LEU A 55 -13.34 -9.66 -7.83
N LEU A 56 -13.93 -10.83 -7.59
CA LEU A 56 -13.81 -11.54 -6.32
C LEU A 56 -12.37 -12.03 -6.06
N TYR A 57 -11.70 -12.56 -7.08
CA TYR A 57 -10.30 -12.97 -6.97
C TYR A 57 -9.36 -11.77 -6.82
N ALA A 58 -9.66 -10.63 -7.47
CA ALA A 58 -8.93 -9.39 -7.24
C ALA A 58 -9.08 -8.90 -5.78
N ALA A 59 -10.31 -8.98 -5.22
CA ALA A 59 -10.56 -8.67 -3.82
C ALA A 59 -9.80 -9.61 -2.87
N LEU A 60 -9.75 -10.91 -3.17
CA LEU A 60 -8.97 -11.88 -2.39
C LEU A 60 -7.47 -11.56 -2.43
N ALA A 61 -6.93 -11.26 -3.62
CA ALA A 61 -5.52 -10.93 -3.76
C ALA A 61 -5.15 -9.61 -3.04
N THR A 62 -6.02 -8.59 -3.11
CA THR A 62 -5.79 -7.33 -2.37
C THR A 62 -5.90 -7.51 -0.87
N SER A 63 -6.80 -8.38 -0.38
CA SER A 63 -6.94 -8.67 1.06
C SER A 63 -5.72 -9.36 1.67
N ALA A 64 -4.90 -10.02 0.86
CA ALA A 64 -3.66 -10.67 1.30
C ALA A 64 -2.49 -9.69 1.51
N ILE A 65 -2.56 -8.46 0.97
CA ILE A 65 -1.46 -7.48 1.03
C ILE A 65 -0.94 -7.24 2.46
N PRO A 66 -1.78 -6.97 3.49
CA PRO A 66 -1.28 -6.73 4.85
C PRO A 66 -0.54 -7.93 5.46
N LEU A 67 -0.97 -9.13 5.14
CA LEU A 67 -0.29 -10.34 5.59
C LEU A 67 1.06 -10.51 4.88
N LEU A 68 1.11 -10.31 3.57
CA LEU A 68 2.36 -10.37 2.79
C LEU A 68 3.34 -9.26 3.18
N GLU A 69 2.85 -8.05 3.49
CA GLU A 69 3.68 -6.97 4.05
C GLU A 69 4.44 -7.46 5.28
N THR A 70 3.72 -8.03 6.23
CA THR A 70 4.31 -8.42 7.52
C THR A 70 5.20 -9.65 7.43
N CYS A 71 4.78 -10.67 6.66
CA CYS A 71 5.49 -11.94 6.59
C CYS A 71 6.61 -11.96 5.55
N VAL A 72 6.48 -11.21 4.45
CA VAL A 72 7.40 -11.31 3.31
C VAL A 72 8.25 -10.07 3.17
N VAL A 73 7.64 -8.87 3.14
CA VAL A 73 8.38 -7.62 2.89
C VAL A 73 9.39 -7.37 4.00
N LYS A 74 9.00 -7.53 5.26
CA LYS A 74 9.89 -7.35 6.42
C LYS A 74 11.10 -8.28 6.35
N ILE A 75 10.88 -9.55 6.01
CA ILE A 75 11.96 -10.56 5.92
C ILE A 75 12.89 -10.26 4.75
N LEU A 76 12.34 -10.02 3.55
CA LEU A 76 13.13 -9.75 2.35
C LEU A 76 13.97 -8.48 2.50
N ALA A 77 13.37 -7.41 3.01
CA ALA A 77 14.08 -6.15 3.25
C ALA A 77 15.19 -6.28 4.31
N GLY A 78 15.06 -7.22 5.23
CA GLY A 78 16.10 -7.52 6.24
C GLY A 78 17.25 -8.39 5.71
N ILE A 79 16.97 -9.30 4.77
CA ILE A 79 17.96 -10.26 4.24
C ILE A 79 18.71 -9.71 3.03
N ILE A 80 18.03 -8.93 2.16
CA ILE A 80 18.58 -8.46 0.89
C ILE A 80 19.21 -7.07 1.09
N PRO A 81 20.57 -6.96 1.07
CA PRO A 81 21.25 -5.67 1.27
C PRO A 81 21.00 -4.68 0.12
N ASN A 82 20.86 -5.21 -1.13
CA ASN A 82 20.65 -4.38 -2.30
C ASN A 82 19.20 -3.87 -2.34
N LEU A 83 19.05 -2.55 -2.17
CA LEU A 83 17.75 -1.88 -2.10
C LEU A 83 16.89 -2.07 -3.36
N ILE A 84 17.52 -2.07 -4.55
CA ILE A 84 16.84 -2.22 -5.84
C ILE A 84 16.24 -3.62 -5.93
N VAL A 85 17.05 -4.64 -5.67
CA VAL A 85 16.62 -6.04 -5.73
C VAL A 85 15.53 -6.31 -4.70
N SER A 86 15.68 -5.79 -3.48
CA SER A 86 14.69 -5.91 -2.42
C SER A 86 13.34 -5.28 -2.83
N ALA A 87 13.37 -4.06 -3.37
CA ALA A 87 12.16 -3.36 -3.83
C ALA A 87 11.45 -4.12 -4.96
N ILE A 88 12.20 -4.60 -5.95
CA ILE A 88 11.65 -5.38 -7.08
C ILE A 88 10.99 -6.67 -6.57
N LEU A 89 11.69 -7.45 -5.74
CA LEU A 89 11.16 -8.73 -5.25
C LEU A 89 9.93 -8.52 -4.35
N CYS A 90 9.95 -7.52 -3.47
CA CYS A 90 8.78 -7.17 -2.67
C CYS A 90 7.59 -6.75 -3.55
N ALA A 91 7.82 -5.92 -4.59
CA ALA A 91 6.78 -5.52 -5.52
C ALA A 91 6.21 -6.71 -6.30
N ILE A 92 7.07 -7.62 -6.78
CA ILE A 92 6.64 -8.84 -7.48
C ILE A 92 5.72 -9.67 -6.59
N ILE A 93 6.15 -10.00 -5.38
CA ILE A 93 5.43 -10.95 -4.53
C ILE A 93 4.10 -10.37 -4.04
N VAL A 94 4.09 -9.08 -3.68
CA VAL A 94 2.92 -8.46 -3.05
C VAL A 94 1.91 -7.94 -4.08
N PHE A 95 2.39 -7.29 -5.16
CA PHE A 95 1.53 -6.50 -6.04
C PHE A 95 1.31 -7.09 -7.43
N SER A 96 2.12 -8.08 -7.88
CA SER A 96 1.95 -8.64 -9.23
C SER A 96 0.61 -9.33 -9.42
N ILE A 97 0.21 -10.19 -8.47
CA ILE A 97 -1.03 -10.96 -8.59
C ILE A 97 -2.27 -10.04 -8.58
N PRO A 98 -2.46 -9.13 -7.59
CA PRO A 98 -3.62 -8.24 -7.62
C PRO A 98 -3.64 -7.33 -8.85
N SER A 99 -2.50 -6.78 -9.30
CA SER A 99 -2.43 -5.94 -10.50
C SER A 99 -2.77 -6.71 -11.77
N PHE A 100 -2.27 -7.93 -11.90
CA PHE A 100 -2.57 -8.83 -13.00
C PHE A 100 -4.07 -9.13 -13.10
N ILE A 101 -4.71 -9.51 -11.98
CA ILE A 101 -6.14 -9.86 -11.98
C ILE A 101 -7.01 -8.62 -12.26
N LEU A 102 -6.68 -7.46 -11.67
CA LEU A 102 -7.41 -6.21 -11.93
C LEU A 102 -7.34 -5.78 -13.39
N ALA A 103 -6.21 -5.98 -14.06
CA ALA A 103 -6.06 -5.65 -15.47
C ALA A 103 -6.93 -6.51 -16.38
N MET A 104 -7.30 -7.74 -16.00
CA MET A 104 -8.20 -8.59 -16.77
C MET A 104 -9.62 -8.02 -16.90
N ILE A 105 -10.04 -7.12 -16.01
CA ILE A 105 -11.40 -6.56 -15.99
C ILE A 105 -11.71 -5.82 -17.28
N SER A 106 -10.80 -5.00 -17.78
CA SER A 106 -11.01 -4.17 -18.98
C SER A 106 -11.32 -4.98 -20.23
N PRO A 107 -10.52 -5.98 -20.66
CA PRO A 107 -10.85 -6.78 -21.84
C PRO A 107 -12.14 -7.60 -21.68
N TYR A 108 -12.46 -8.07 -20.47
CA TYR A 108 -13.75 -8.72 -20.22
C TYR A 108 -14.92 -7.77 -20.38
N ALA A 109 -14.83 -6.53 -19.86
CA ALA A 109 -15.86 -5.51 -20.00
C ALA A 109 -16.12 -5.16 -21.48
N VAL A 110 -15.03 -4.97 -22.25
CA VAL A 110 -15.15 -4.74 -23.72
C VAL A 110 -15.84 -5.90 -24.39
N LYS A 111 -15.42 -7.14 -24.12
CA LYS A 111 -15.98 -8.33 -24.79
C LYS A 111 -17.43 -8.60 -24.43
N ILE A 112 -17.83 -8.39 -23.18
CA ILE A 112 -19.23 -8.54 -22.76
C ILE A 112 -20.11 -7.53 -23.50
N LYS A 113 -19.70 -6.26 -23.53
CA LYS A 113 -20.48 -5.20 -24.15
C LYS A 113 -20.48 -5.27 -25.68
N SER A 114 -19.41 -5.77 -26.31
CA SER A 114 -19.33 -5.94 -27.78
C SER A 114 -20.34 -6.95 -28.35
N LYS A 115 -21.02 -7.72 -27.53
CA LYS A 115 -22.12 -8.59 -27.98
C LYS A 115 -23.39 -7.80 -28.33
N GLU A 116 -23.51 -6.59 -27.77
CA GLU A 116 -24.69 -5.72 -27.97
C GLU A 116 -24.41 -4.58 -28.95
N GLU A 117 -23.15 -4.25 -29.21
CA GLU A 117 -22.75 -3.13 -30.06
C GLU A 117 -21.94 -3.62 -31.29
N THR A 118 -22.21 -3.07 -32.46
CA THR A 118 -21.53 -3.41 -33.70
C THR A 118 -20.23 -2.62 -33.91
N GLU A 119 -20.10 -1.44 -33.29
CA GLU A 119 -18.94 -0.56 -33.40
C GLU A 119 -17.88 -0.82 -32.34
N ILE A 120 -17.07 -1.85 -32.52
CA ILE A 120 -16.06 -2.29 -31.53
C ILE A 120 -15.03 -1.20 -31.21
N GLY A 121 -14.62 -0.39 -32.20
CA GLY A 121 -13.65 0.69 -32.00
C GLY A 121 -14.19 1.79 -31.06
N SER A 122 -15.42 2.26 -31.30
CA SER A 122 -16.10 3.23 -30.45
C SER A 122 -16.31 2.71 -29.03
N LEU A 123 -16.74 1.47 -28.89
CA LEU A 123 -16.93 0.83 -27.60
C LEU A 123 -15.62 0.70 -26.81
N SER A 124 -14.55 0.23 -27.44
CA SER A 124 -13.24 0.13 -26.80
C SER A 124 -12.73 1.50 -26.35
N GLY A 125 -12.91 2.53 -27.19
CA GLY A 125 -12.57 3.92 -26.85
C GLY A 125 -13.35 4.44 -25.64
N LYS A 126 -14.67 4.21 -25.58
CA LYS A 126 -15.52 4.60 -24.44
C LYS A 126 -15.08 3.92 -23.14
N ILE A 127 -14.85 2.61 -23.16
CA ILE A 127 -14.41 1.86 -21.95
C ILE A 127 -13.02 2.32 -21.49
N SER A 128 -12.08 2.51 -22.41
CA SER A 128 -10.75 3.01 -22.10
C SER A 128 -10.79 4.43 -21.54
N SER A 129 -11.59 5.32 -22.10
CA SER A 129 -11.80 6.69 -21.61
C SER A 129 -12.37 6.68 -20.20
N LEU A 130 -13.41 5.88 -19.94
CA LEU A 130 -14.02 5.77 -18.62
C LEU A 130 -13.04 5.21 -17.58
N SER A 131 -12.23 4.21 -17.95
CA SER A 131 -11.18 3.66 -17.11
C SER A 131 -10.12 4.71 -16.77
N THR A 132 -9.71 5.52 -17.75
CA THR A 132 -8.73 6.60 -17.54
C THR A 132 -9.29 7.69 -16.63
N ILE A 133 -10.54 8.13 -16.84
CA ILE A 133 -11.21 9.09 -15.96
C ILE A 133 -11.29 8.54 -14.53
N GLY A 134 -11.70 7.29 -14.38
CA GLY A 134 -11.73 6.61 -13.07
C GLY A 134 -10.35 6.56 -12.40
N SER A 135 -9.29 6.31 -13.17
CA SER A 135 -7.91 6.31 -12.67
C SER A 135 -7.46 7.70 -12.22
N ILE A 136 -7.78 8.75 -12.98
CA ILE A 136 -7.47 10.14 -12.61
C ILE A 136 -8.19 10.51 -11.30
N VAL A 137 -9.50 10.33 -11.24
CA VAL A 137 -10.30 10.62 -10.06
C VAL A 137 -9.81 9.81 -8.86
N GLY A 138 -9.57 8.51 -9.06
CA GLY A 138 -9.07 7.62 -8.02
C GLY A 138 -7.69 8.03 -7.49
N THR A 139 -6.78 8.45 -8.36
CA THR A 139 -5.43 8.89 -7.97
C THR A 139 -5.48 10.15 -7.13
N PHE A 140 -6.20 11.18 -7.58
CA PHE A 140 -6.31 12.43 -6.83
C PHE A 140 -7.06 12.24 -5.50
N PHE A 141 -8.17 11.50 -5.51
CA PHE A 141 -8.94 11.21 -4.30
C PHE A 141 -8.13 10.39 -3.30
N MET A 142 -7.39 9.39 -3.78
CA MET A 142 -6.50 8.58 -2.96
C MET A 142 -5.41 9.43 -2.31
N GLY A 143 -4.66 10.20 -3.12
CA GLY A 143 -3.49 10.95 -2.66
C GLY A 143 -3.83 12.12 -1.74
N PHE A 144 -4.89 12.88 -2.06
CA PHE A 144 -5.20 14.10 -1.33
C PHE A 144 -6.24 13.92 -0.22
N VAL A 145 -7.10 12.89 -0.31
CA VAL A 145 -8.20 12.71 0.64
C VAL A 145 -8.01 11.45 1.48
N LEU A 146 -7.84 10.29 0.84
CA LEU A 146 -7.89 9.03 1.59
C LEU A 146 -6.64 8.79 2.43
N ILE A 147 -5.44 8.89 1.83
CA ILE A 147 -4.19 8.61 2.55
C ILE A 147 -4.03 9.49 3.79
N PRO A 148 -4.22 10.82 3.73
CA PRO A 148 -4.05 11.67 4.91
C PRO A 148 -5.07 11.43 6.03
N ASN A 149 -6.26 10.95 5.69
CA ASN A 149 -7.37 10.89 6.66
C ASN A 149 -7.64 9.51 7.25
N ILE A 150 -7.43 8.42 6.48
CA ILE A 150 -7.83 7.08 6.93
C ILE A 150 -6.69 6.06 6.96
N GLY A 151 -5.52 6.42 6.43
CA GLY A 151 -4.34 5.56 6.40
C GLY A 151 -4.43 4.38 5.41
N VAL A 152 -3.26 3.89 5.02
CA VAL A 152 -3.13 2.90 3.91
C VAL A 152 -3.80 1.57 4.22
N SER A 153 -3.71 1.10 5.47
CA SER A 153 -4.33 -0.16 5.88
C SER A 153 -5.85 -0.14 5.71
N ASN A 154 -6.50 0.95 6.11
CA ASN A 154 -7.95 1.09 5.98
C ASN A 154 -8.38 1.32 4.52
N ILE A 155 -7.54 1.98 3.72
CA ILE A 155 -7.75 2.12 2.28
C ILE A 155 -7.74 0.76 1.60
N ASN A 156 -6.79 -0.11 1.94
CA ASN A 156 -6.74 -1.46 1.38
C ASN A 156 -8.01 -2.27 1.69
N ILE A 157 -8.53 -2.16 2.91
CA ILE A 157 -9.81 -2.75 3.30
C ILE A 157 -10.95 -2.17 2.46
N SER A 158 -10.99 -0.85 2.28
CA SER A 158 -12.04 -0.17 1.49
C SER A 158 -12.03 -0.62 0.03
N VAL A 159 -10.85 -0.73 -0.58
CA VAL A 159 -10.70 -1.25 -1.96
C VAL A 159 -11.20 -2.71 -2.03
N THR A 160 -10.83 -3.55 -1.07
CA THR A 160 -11.32 -4.93 -1.00
C THR A 160 -12.84 -4.98 -0.93
N ILE A 161 -13.46 -4.17 -0.07
CA ILE A 161 -14.93 -4.11 0.06
C ILE A 161 -15.58 -3.65 -1.25
N ILE A 162 -15.05 -2.61 -1.90
CA ILE A 162 -15.57 -2.11 -3.18
C ILE A 162 -15.52 -3.22 -4.24
N LEU A 163 -14.42 -3.97 -4.34
CA LEU A 163 -14.29 -5.07 -5.29
C LEU A 163 -15.31 -6.19 -5.02
N VAL A 164 -15.56 -6.52 -3.75
CA VAL A 164 -16.60 -7.49 -3.36
C VAL A 164 -17.99 -7.00 -3.76
N VAL A 165 -18.32 -5.75 -3.45
CA VAL A 165 -19.62 -5.16 -3.82
C VAL A 165 -19.80 -5.18 -5.33
N MET A 166 -18.80 -4.77 -6.08
CA MET A 166 -18.83 -4.81 -7.56
C MET A 166 -18.96 -6.24 -8.10
N SER A 167 -18.32 -7.22 -7.46
CA SER A 167 -18.48 -8.64 -7.80
C SER A 167 -19.93 -9.10 -7.60
N ILE A 168 -20.57 -8.73 -6.51
CA ILE A 168 -21.97 -9.08 -6.21
C ILE A 168 -22.92 -8.43 -7.24
N ILE A 169 -22.70 -7.14 -7.57
CA ILE A 169 -23.51 -6.40 -8.53
C ILE A 169 -23.39 -7.01 -9.95
N ALA A 170 -22.17 -7.39 -10.35
CA ALA A 170 -21.90 -7.96 -11.66
C ALA A 170 -22.45 -9.38 -11.83
N ARG A 171 -22.91 -10.04 -10.78
CA ARG A 171 -23.36 -11.43 -10.85
C ARG A 171 -24.81 -11.55 -11.28
N GLU A 172 -25.02 -12.26 -12.38
CA GLU A 172 -26.36 -12.59 -12.91
C GLU A 172 -26.92 -13.88 -12.28
N ASN A 173 -26.09 -14.92 -12.22
CA ASN A 173 -26.52 -16.23 -11.72
C ASN A 173 -26.48 -16.28 -10.19
N LYS A 174 -27.66 -16.44 -9.56
CA LYS A 174 -27.84 -16.55 -8.11
C LYS A 174 -28.08 -17.98 -7.63
N GLU A 175 -27.50 -18.95 -8.31
CA GLU A 175 -27.56 -20.34 -7.84
C GLU A 175 -26.98 -20.47 -6.41
N THR A 176 -27.65 -21.24 -5.57
CA THR A 176 -27.27 -21.44 -4.17
C THR A 176 -25.81 -21.86 -4.00
N LYS A 177 -25.28 -22.72 -4.89
CA LYS A 177 -23.90 -23.18 -4.87
C LYS A 177 -22.89 -22.05 -5.07
N GLU A 178 -23.17 -21.11 -5.98
CA GLU A 178 -22.31 -19.96 -6.24
C GLU A 178 -22.37 -18.92 -5.11
N ILE A 179 -23.52 -18.78 -4.46
CA ILE A 179 -23.66 -17.93 -3.27
C ILE A 179 -22.77 -18.46 -2.15
N TRP A 180 -22.80 -19.76 -1.86
CA TRP A 180 -21.95 -20.37 -0.83
C TRP A 180 -20.45 -20.22 -1.14
N LYS A 181 -20.05 -20.39 -2.39
CA LYS A 181 -18.66 -20.14 -2.83
C LYS A 181 -18.23 -18.71 -2.55
N ASN A 182 -19.07 -17.72 -2.87
CA ASN A 182 -18.76 -16.30 -2.62
C ASN A 182 -18.65 -16.02 -1.11
N ILE A 183 -19.58 -16.53 -0.31
CA ILE A 183 -19.53 -16.40 1.16
C ILE A 183 -18.21 -17.00 1.68
N PHE A 184 -17.81 -18.18 1.21
CA PHE A 184 -16.57 -18.81 1.62
C PHE A 184 -15.34 -17.96 1.28
N VAL A 185 -15.27 -17.39 0.06
CA VAL A 185 -14.19 -16.50 -0.34
C VAL A 185 -14.17 -15.21 0.50
N ILE A 186 -15.34 -14.64 0.78
CA ILE A 186 -15.46 -13.45 1.66
C ILE A 186 -14.97 -13.78 3.08
N CYS A 187 -15.30 -14.95 3.63
CA CYS A 187 -14.79 -15.40 4.92
C CYS A 187 -13.26 -15.52 4.94
N ILE A 188 -12.67 -16.08 3.87
CA ILE A 188 -11.19 -16.13 3.72
C ILE A 188 -10.60 -14.74 3.69
N MET A 189 -11.19 -13.81 2.93
CA MET A 189 -10.71 -12.41 2.86
C MET A 189 -10.74 -11.73 4.24
N MET A 190 -11.84 -11.85 4.96
CA MET A 190 -11.95 -11.33 6.33
C MET A 190 -10.91 -11.93 7.26
N MET A 191 -10.70 -13.24 7.15
CA MET A 191 -9.67 -13.94 7.91
C MET A 191 -8.26 -13.42 7.58
N LEU A 192 -7.92 -13.23 6.31
CA LEU A 192 -6.62 -12.69 5.87
C LEU A 192 -6.40 -11.27 6.41
N LEU A 193 -7.40 -10.40 6.35
CA LEU A 193 -7.32 -9.02 6.86
C LEU A 193 -7.11 -9.00 8.39
N ILE A 194 -7.82 -9.85 9.13
CA ILE A 194 -7.71 -9.95 10.59
C ILE A 194 -6.34 -10.53 10.97
N ILE A 195 -5.95 -11.64 10.35
CA ILE A 195 -4.65 -12.29 10.60
C ILE A 195 -3.52 -11.31 10.26
N GLY A 196 -3.59 -10.60 9.13
CA GLY A 196 -2.59 -9.61 8.75
C GLY A 196 -2.38 -8.55 9.84
N LYS A 197 -3.45 -8.00 10.40
CA LYS A 197 -3.37 -7.03 11.50
C LYS A 197 -2.79 -7.63 12.79
N ILE A 198 -3.20 -8.86 13.14
CA ILE A 198 -2.71 -9.55 14.34
C ILE A 198 -1.22 -9.86 14.20
N VAL A 199 -0.82 -10.44 13.07
CA VAL A 199 0.58 -10.79 12.80
C VAL A 199 1.47 -9.54 12.74
N PHE A 200 0.97 -8.44 12.14
CA PHE A 200 1.68 -7.16 12.17
C PHE A 200 1.95 -6.69 13.60
N LYS A 201 0.94 -6.71 14.46
CA LYS A 201 1.07 -6.29 15.87
C LYS A 201 2.02 -7.21 16.66
N ILE A 202 1.96 -8.52 16.44
CA ILE A 202 2.84 -9.50 17.10
C ILE A 202 4.30 -9.32 16.65
N ASN A 203 4.52 -9.11 15.35
CA ASN A 203 5.87 -8.98 14.78
C ASN A 203 6.51 -7.61 15.02
N ASN A 204 5.75 -6.63 15.47
CA ASN A 204 6.23 -5.28 15.75
C ASN A 204 5.70 -4.77 17.11
N PRO A 205 6.03 -5.44 18.21
CA PRO A 205 5.56 -5.05 19.54
C PRO A 205 6.17 -3.72 20.00
N ASP A 206 7.27 -3.33 19.38
CA ASP A 206 8.01 -2.10 19.60
C ASP A 206 7.31 -0.86 19.01
N ILE A 207 6.34 -1.02 18.10
CA ILE A 207 5.62 0.10 17.51
C ILE A 207 4.52 0.59 18.46
N LEU A 208 4.71 1.79 18.99
CA LEU A 208 3.72 2.48 19.82
C LEU A 208 2.66 3.22 19.01
N LEU A 209 3.08 3.79 17.86
CA LEU A 209 2.21 4.53 16.95
C LEU A 209 2.58 4.19 15.52
N ASP A 210 1.58 3.85 14.70
CA ASP A 210 1.68 3.67 13.26
C ASP A 210 0.60 4.54 12.60
N THR A 211 1.03 5.56 11.87
CA THR A 211 0.14 6.50 11.22
C THR A 211 0.69 6.93 9.86
N ASP A 212 -0.20 7.29 8.97
CA ASP A 212 0.14 7.85 7.67
C ASP A 212 -0.07 9.37 7.67
N SER A 213 0.92 10.10 7.19
CA SER A 213 0.79 11.50 6.81
C SER A 213 0.52 11.62 5.30
N GLN A 214 0.27 12.84 4.82
CA GLN A 214 0.16 13.10 3.39
C GLN A 214 1.43 12.67 2.60
N TYR A 215 2.60 12.72 3.24
CA TYR A 215 3.89 12.51 2.57
C TYR A 215 4.50 11.14 2.86
N SER A 216 4.43 10.65 4.11
CA SER A 216 5.18 9.50 4.58
C SER A 216 4.40 8.69 5.61
N ARG A 217 4.77 7.43 5.79
CA ARG A 217 4.33 6.61 6.93
C ARG A 217 5.23 6.89 8.12
N ILE A 218 4.62 7.10 9.27
CA ILE A 218 5.31 7.52 10.50
C ILE A 218 5.12 6.43 11.55
N TRP A 219 6.24 5.97 12.11
CA TRP A 219 6.26 5.06 13.24
C TRP A 219 6.94 5.71 14.47
N VAL A 220 6.29 5.60 15.59
CA VAL A 220 6.95 5.82 16.89
C VAL A 220 7.20 4.46 17.50
N LYS A 221 8.47 4.15 17.78
CA LYS A 221 8.88 2.86 18.34
C LYS A 221 9.54 3.06 19.70
N GLN A 222 9.38 2.05 20.56
CA GLN A 222 10.15 1.92 21.78
C GLN A 222 11.20 0.82 21.59
N ILE A 223 12.46 1.17 21.70
CA ILE A 223 13.58 0.24 21.55
C ILE A 223 14.29 0.10 22.89
N GLU A 224 14.25 -1.09 23.44
CA GLU A 224 14.97 -1.42 24.65
C GLU A 224 16.35 -1.96 24.30
N THR A 225 17.37 -1.34 24.87
CA THR A 225 18.76 -1.79 24.76
C THR A 225 19.26 -2.18 26.15
N GLN A 226 20.43 -2.84 26.24
CA GLN A 226 21.03 -3.19 27.53
C GLN A 226 21.37 -1.97 28.41
N LYS A 227 21.39 -0.76 27.85
CA LYS A 227 21.83 0.45 28.54
C LYS A 227 20.70 1.46 28.78
N ALA A 228 19.68 1.49 27.96
CA ALA A 228 18.63 2.49 28.02
C ALA A 228 17.42 2.09 27.14
N THR A 229 16.29 2.69 27.41
CA THR A 229 15.06 2.58 26.63
C THR A 229 14.88 3.84 25.81
N TYR A 230 14.84 3.70 24.50
CA TYR A 230 14.70 4.81 23.56
C TYR A 230 13.31 4.86 22.93
N LYS A 231 12.71 6.04 22.88
CA LYS A 231 11.62 6.33 21.95
C LYS A 231 12.20 6.90 20.66
N THR A 232 11.84 6.32 19.52
CA THR A 232 12.37 6.68 18.21
C THR A 232 11.23 7.15 17.31
N LEU A 233 11.49 8.19 16.52
CA LEU A 233 10.63 8.63 15.41
C LEU A 233 11.24 8.13 14.12
N GLN A 234 10.49 7.29 13.40
CA GLN A 234 10.85 6.80 12.08
C GLN A 234 9.87 7.34 11.06
N VAL A 235 10.40 7.91 9.98
CA VAL A 235 9.64 8.39 8.83
C VAL A 235 10.06 7.56 7.61
N ASP A 236 9.14 6.77 7.07
CA ASP A 236 9.44 5.70 6.13
C ASP A 236 10.57 4.81 6.66
N ARG A 237 11.72 4.72 5.95
CA ARG A 237 12.90 3.98 6.39
C ARG A 237 13.87 4.82 7.22
N GLY A 238 13.70 6.13 7.28
CA GLY A 238 14.59 7.07 7.96
C GLY A 238 14.34 7.11 9.47
N LEU A 239 15.39 6.98 10.26
CA LEU A 239 15.36 7.31 11.69
C LEU A 239 15.61 8.80 11.83
N GLU A 240 14.57 9.57 12.19
CA GLU A 240 14.64 11.03 12.25
C GLU A 240 15.13 11.52 13.61
N SER A 241 14.70 10.85 14.68
CA SER A 241 15.05 11.26 16.04
C SER A 241 14.87 10.12 17.02
N TYR A 242 15.60 10.19 18.14
CA TYR A 242 15.39 9.30 19.26
C TYR A 242 15.80 9.99 20.58
N ILE A 243 15.10 9.63 21.65
CA ILE A 243 15.29 10.18 23.00
C ILE A 243 15.33 9.02 24.00
N ASP A 244 16.23 9.12 24.96
CA ASP A 244 16.24 8.24 26.12
C ASP A 244 15.03 8.57 27.01
N THR A 245 14.23 7.57 27.35
CA THR A 245 12.99 7.78 28.11
C THR A 245 13.22 7.97 29.61
N GLU A 246 14.39 7.57 30.12
CA GLU A 246 14.73 7.68 31.55
C GLU A 246 15.47 8.97 31.86
N THR A 247 16.44 9.32 30.99
CA THR A 247 17.28 10.50 31.20
C THR A 247 16.76 11.74 30.50
N GLY A 248 15.91 11.58 29.48
CA GLY A 248 15.49 12.66 28.58
C GLY A 248 16.59 13.10 27.60
N GLU A 249 17.76 12.43 27.62
CA GLU A 249 18.86 12.82 26.75
C GLU A 249 18.57 12.53 25.27
N MET A 250 18.96 13.48 24.43
CA MET A 250 18.91 13.33 22.98
C MET A 250 19.91 12.27 22.52
N GLY A 251 19.42 11.23 21.86
CA GLY A 251 20.27 10.14 21.41
C GLY A 251 21.14 10.50 20.20
N ALA A 252 20.67 11.41 19.32
CA ALA A 252 21.40 11.80 18.12
C ALA A 252 22.53 12.79 18.47
N LYS A 253 23.78 12.32 18.37
CA LYS A 253 24.96 13.11 18.74
C LYS A 253 25.08 14.45 18.01
N TYR A 254 24.60 14.56 16.79
CA TYR A 254 24.65 15.81 16.01
C TYR A 254 23.78 16.92 16.63
N LEU A 255 22.74 16.58 17.37
CA LEU A 255 21.89 17.57 18.03
C LEU A 255 22.64 18.37 19.09
N ARG A 256 23.67 17.77 19.70
CA ARG A 256 24.55 18.49 20.67
C ARG A 256 25.34 19.64 20.04
N TYR A 257 25.49 19.65 18.69
CA TYR A 257 26.11 20.80 18.04
C TYR A 257 25.22 22.04 18.04
N TYR A 258 23.92 21.88 18.24
CA TYR A 258 23.01 23.03 18.38
C TYR A 258 23.27 23.81 19.67
N ASP A 259 23.81 23.18 20.72
CA ASP A 259 24.17 23.85 21.99
C ASP A 259 25.27 24.92 21.76
N LEU A 260 26.02 24.80 20.65
CA LEU A 260 27.03 25.80 20.30
C LEU A 260 26.44 27.19 20.03
N PHE A 261 25.16 27.30 19.68
CA PHE A 261 24.57 28.61 19.47
C PHE A 261 24.58 29.46 20.75
N GLU A 262 24.38 28.85 21.92
CA GLU A 262 24.44 29.53 23.21
C GLU A 262 25.85 30.03 23.54
N TYR A 263 26.86 29.29 23.05
CA TYR A 263 28.27 29.70 23.23
C TYR A 263 28.59 30.93 22.36
N PHE A 264 28.05 31.00 21.16
CA PHE A 264 28.33 32.12 20.22
C PHE A 264 27.39 33.32 20.40
N ASN A 265 26.18 33.13 20.91
CA ASN A 265 25.19 34.17 21.09
C ASN A 265 24.40 34.00 22.38
N LYS A 266 25.02 34.40 23.50
CA LYS A 266 24.43 34.27 24.84
C LYS A 266 23.20 35.16 25.08
N ASP A 267 23.02 36.18 24.26
CA ASP A 267 21.92 37.15 24.38
C ASP A 267 20.72 36.82 23.45
N ALA A 268 20.75 35.65 22.81
CA ALA A 268 19.66 35.21 21.95
C ALA A 268 18.36 35.01 22.74
N LYS A 269 17.33 35.82 22.40
CA LYS A 269 16.00 35.73 23.05
C LYS A 269 15.00 34.91 22.24
N SER A 270 15.33 34.54 21.05
CA SER A 270 14.48 33.74 20.17
C SER A 270 15.32 32.95 19.18
N THR A 271 14.88 31.75 18.86
CA THR A 271 15.54 30.84 17.93
C THR A 271 14.54 30.39 16.88
N LEU A 272 14.95 30.33 15.62
CA LEU A 272 14.20 29.70 14.54
C LEU A 272 14.83 28.34 14.25
N LEU A 273 14.08 27.25 14.52
CA LEU A 273 14.47 25.90 14.16
C LEU A 273 13.78 25.49 12.84
N ILE A 274 14.57 25.24 11.80
CA ILE A 274 14.05 24.77 10.51
C ILE A 274 14.20 23.24 10.44
N GLY A 275 13.05 22.53 10.47
CA GLY A 275 13.00 21.07 10.56
C GLY A 275 13.35 20.59 11.97
N GLY A 276 12.36 20.23 12.74
CA GLY A 276 12.56 19.84 14.15
C GLY A 276 12.45 18.35 14.42
N ALA A 277 12.24 17.53 13.39
CA ALA A 277 11.95 16.10 13.55
C ALA A 277 10.91 15.83 14.65
N ALA A 278 11.28 15.20 15.77
CA ALA A 278 10.40 15.01 16.93
C ALA A 278 10.45 16.15 17.95
N TYR A 279 11.00 17.32 17.59
CA TYR A 279 11.26 18.43 18.51
C TYR A 279 12.04 18.02 19.78
N THR A 280 12.98 17.12 19.63
CA THR A 280 13.80 16.64 20.75
C THR A 280 14.83 17.66 21.22
N TYR A 281 15.21 18.63 20.35
CA TYR A 281 16.18 19.67 20.70
C TYR A 281 15.59 20.80 21.54
N PRO A 282 14.38 21.33 21.29
CA PRO A 282 13.83 22.47 22.04
C PRO A 282 13.25 22.12 23.43
N ILE A 283 13.53 20.94 23.96
CA ILE A 283 13.02 20.52 25.27
C ILE A 283 13.83 21.13 26.42
#